data_c7db66c77b59ea679fafe6778745a59e
#
_entry.id   c7db66c77b59ea679fafe6778745a59e
#
_cell.length_a   1.000
_cell.length_b   1.000
_cell.length_c   1.000
_cell.angle_alpha   90.00
_cell.angle_beta   90.00
_cell.angle_gamma   90.00
#
_symmetry.space_group_name_H-M   'P 1'
#
loop_
_entity.id
_entity.type
_entity.pdbx_description
1 polymer ?
#
loop_
_entity_poly.entity_id
_entity_poly.type
_entity_poly.pdbx_seq_one_letter_code
_entity_poly.pdbx_strand_id
1 'polypeptide(L)'
;MKINNEEKSRYRISDSHRNQTYIGVLRRDRDSYGWSWKGQIDFTDGHNFQFASQRSFNTATEAEDYLRRFACDRIDNRLNFG
;
A
#
# COMPACT_ATOMS: atom_id res chain seq x y z
N MET A 1 -0.36 20.84 -23.92
CA MET A 1 -0.53 20.59 -23.23
C MET A 1 -0.41 19.78 -22.53
N LYS A 2 -0.32 19.46 -22.29
CA LYS A 2 -0.37 18.72 -21.73
C LYS A 2 -0.74 18.19 -20.87
N ILE A 3 -0.86 17.71 -20.73
CA ILE A 3 -1.23 17.30 -19.93
C ILE A 3 -1.04 16.47 -19.22
N ASN A 4 -1.06 16.14 -18.88
CA ASN A 4 -0.96 15.48 -18.22
C ASN A 4 -1.19 14.78 -17.47
N ASN A 5 -1.44 14.41 -17.24
CA ASN A 5 -1.70 13.79 -16.57
C ASN A 5 -2.29 13.26 -16.02
N GLU A 6 -2.66 13.32 -16.31
CA GLU A 6 -3.33 12.73 -15.94
C GLU A 6 -3.45 11.54 -15.62
N GLU A 7 -3.46 10.86 -15.99
CA GLU A 7 -3.53 9.67 -15.45
C GLU A 7 -2.31 9.33 -14.83
N LYS A 8 -2.26 9.41 -13.53
CA LYS A 8 -1.14 8.91 -12.81
C LYS A 8 -1.11 7.42 -12.87
N SER A 9 0.07 6.86 -13.14
CA SER A 9 0.29 5.44 -13.09
C SER A 9 0.92 5.01 -11.78
N ARG A 10 1.06 5.95 -10.84
CA ARG A 10 1.71 5.67 -9.57
C ARG A 10 1.19 6.62 -8.51
N TYR A 11 0.83 6.06 -7.35
CA TYR A 11 0.41 6.83 -6.20
C TYR A 11 1.20 6.39 -4.98
N ARG A 12 1.46 7.33 -4.10
CA ARG A 12 2.14 7.04 -2.86
C ARG A 12 1.22 7.41 -1.72
N ILE A 13 1.09 6.50 -0.74
CA ILE A 13 0.28 6.77 0.43
C ILE A 13 1.14 6.59 1.67
N SER A 14 0.78 7.32 2.72
CA SER A 14 1.48 7.25 3.98
C SER A 14 0.45 7.50 5.08
N ASP A 15 0.44 6.64 6.08
CA ASP A 15 -0.55 6.78 7.15
C ASP A 15 -0.04 6.03 8.37
N SER A 16 -0.83 6.01 9.42
CA SER A 16 -0.46 5.29 10.63
C SER A 16 -1.69 4.57 11.19
N HIS A 17 -1.43 3.54 11.97
CA HIS A 17 -2.45 2.75 12.63
C HIS A 17 -1.87 2.31 13.96
N ARG A 18 -2.52 2.67 15.06
CA ARG A 18 -2.07 2.34 16.42
C ARG A 18 -0.61 2.78 16.64
N ASN A 19 -0.29 3.97 16.13
CA ASN A 19 1.03 4.60 16.24
C ASN A 19 2.14 3.91 15.43
N GLN A 20 1.79 2.96 14.59
CA GLN A 20 2.74 2.35 13.68
C GLN A 20 2.55 2.99 12.32
N THR A 21 3.63 3.39 11.68
CA THR A 21 3.57 4.07 10.39
C THR A 21 3.66 3.06 9.25
N TYR A 22 2.88 3.27 8.22
CA TYR A 22 3.04 2.49 7.00
C TYR A 22 3.04 3.38 5.79
N ILE A 23 3.76 2.95 4.77
CA ILE A 23 3.79 3.64 3.49
C ILE A 23 3.53 2.60 2.41
N GLY A 24 2.98 3.06 1.30
CA GLY A 24 2.72 2.18 0.19
C GLY A 24 2.83 2.91 -1.12
N VAL A 25 3.13 2.16 -2.16
CA VAL A 25 3.18 2.66 -3.53
C VAL A 25 2.26 1.80 -4.37
N LEU A 26 1.33 2.45 -5.03
CA LEU A 26 0.40 1.80 -5.96
C LEU A 26 0.92 2.05 -7.36
N ARG A 27 0.96 1.00 -8.17
CA ARG A 27 1.44 1.10 -9.54
C ARG A 27 0.46 0.46 -10.49
N ARG A 28 0.30 1.09 -11.63
CA ARG A 28 -0.52 0.54 -12.69
C ARG A 28 0.35 -0.32 -13.59
N ASP A 29 -0.09 -1.55 -13.80
CA ASP A 29 0.62 -2.48 -14.67
C ASP A 29 0.40 -2.10 -16.12
N ARG A 30 1.46 -2.12 -16.91
CA ARG A 30 1.35 -1.77 -18.31
C ARG A 30 0.59 -2.82 -19.09
N ASP A 31 0.83 -4.08 -18.79
CA ASP A 31 0.30 -5.17 -19.59
C ASP A 31 -1.15 -5.49 -19.26
N SER A 32 -1.49 -5.49 -18.00
CA SER A 32 -2.82 -5.90 -17.58
C SER A 32 -3.73 -4.73 -17.25
N TYR A 33 -3.17 -3.52 -17.21
CA TYR A 33 -3.89 -2.32 -16.78
C TYR A 33 -4.47 -2.42 -15.38
N GLY A 34 -4.04 -3.42 -14.66
CA GLY A 34 -4.43 -3.55 -13.27
C GLY A 34 -3.51 -2.77 -12.36
N TRP A 35 -3.87 -2.73 -11.08
CA TRP A 35 -3.09 -2.02 -10.08
C TRP A 35 -2.48 -3.01 -9.09
N SER A 36 -1.23 -2.78 -8.74
CA SER A 36 -0.56 -3.56 -7.72
C SER A 36 0.07 -2.60 -6.72
N TRP A 37 0.52 -3.13 -5.58
CA TRP A 37 1.10 -2.27 -4.57
C TRP A 37 2.25 -2.97 -3.85
N LYS A 38 3.12 -2.13 -3.31
CA LYS A 38 4.18 -2.52 -2.40
C LYS A 38 4.09 -1.60 -1.21
N GLY A 39 4.49 -2.10 -0.06
CA GLY A 39 4.45 -1.28 1.12
C GLY A 39 5.44 -1.70 2.17
N GLN A 40 5.51 -0.90 3.22
CA GLN A 40 6.38 -1.15 4.35
C GLN A 40 5.73 -0.61 5.59
N ILE A 41 5.81 -1.37 6.67
CA ILE A 41 5.34 -0.94 7.98
C ILE A 41 6.58 -0.71 8.83
N ASP A 42 6.66 0.46 9.47
CA ASP A 42 7.71 0.77 10.40
C ASP A 42 7.12 0.76 11.80
N PHE A 43 7.52 -0.24 12.58
CA PHE A 43 7.04 -0.37 13.95
C PHE A 43 7.87 0.50 14.87
N THR A 44 7.25 0.97 15.94
CA THR A 44 7.91 1.87 16.88
C THR A 44 9.07 1.21 17.63
N ASP A 45 9.13 -0.11 17.64
CA ASP A 45 10.24 -0.81 18.26
C ASP A 45 11.46 -0.95 17.34
N GLY A 46 11.41 -0.33 16.18
CA GLY A 46 12.52 -0.38 15.22
C GLY A 46 12.40 -1.49 14.19
N HIS A 47 11.40 -2.31 14.30
CA HIS A 47 11.16 -3.39 13.34
C HIS A 47 10.51 -2.83 12.09
N ASN A 48 10.82 -3.40 10.94
CA ASN A 48 10.05 -3.04 9.76
C ASN A 48 9.67 -4.30 8.99
N PHE A 49 8.59 -4.19 8.23
CA PHE A 49 8.03 -5.31 7.49
C PHE A 49 7.66 -4.83 6.11
N GLN A 50 8.16 -5.50 5.09
CA GLN A 50 7.88 -5.16 3.70
C GLN A 50 6.91 -6.16 3.12
N PHE A 51 6.02 -5.66 2.26
CA PHE A 51 5.00 -6.51 1.68
C PHE A 51 4.63 -6.00 0.28
N ALA A 52 3.96 -6.86 -0.48
CA ALA A 52 3.52 -6.52 -1.82
C ALA A 52 2.24 -7.28 -2.12
N SER A 53 1.45 -6.75 -3.03
CA SER A 53 0.23 -7.44 -3.45
C SER A 53 0.60 -8.67 -4.26
N GLN A 54 -0.24 -9.69 -4.14
CA GLN A 54 -0.04 -10.92 -4.89
C GLN A 54 -0.98 -11.04 -6.07
N ARG A 55 -1.75 -10.00 -6.31
CA ARG A 55 -2.67 -9.96 -7.44
C ARG A 55 -2.87 -8.52 -7.88
N SER A 56 -3.50 -8.34 -9.01
CA SER A 56 -3.84 -7.02 -9.52
C SER A 56 -5.25 -6.64 -9.11
N PHE A 57 -5.48 -5.36 -9.03
CA PHE A 57 -6.79 -4.80 -8.70
C PHE A 57 -7.27 -3.95 -9.88
N ASN A 58 -8.58 -3.81 -10.01
CA ASN A 58 -9.14 -3.11 -11.18
C ASN A 58 -8.95 -1.61 -11.12
N THR A 59 -8.94 -1.03 -9.93
CA THR A 59 -8.80 0.42 -9.77
C THR A 59 -7.77 0.72 -8.70
N ALA A 60 -7.25 1.95 -8.77
CA ALA A 60 -6.33 2.41 -7.75
C ALA A 60 -7.00 2.48 -6.38
N THR A 61 -8.27 2.89 -6.36
CA THR A 61 -9.02 2.97 -5.10
C THR A 61 -9.15 1.60 -4.45
N GLU A 62 -9.45 0.59 -5.23
CA GLU A 62 -9.55 -0.77 -4.72
C GLU A 62 -8.21 -1.26 -4.20
N ALA A 63 -7.15 -1.01 -4.96
CA ALA A 63 -5.81 -1.40 -4.54
C ALA A 63 -5.41 -0.72 -3.24
N GLU A 64 -5.69 0.57 -3.12
CA GLU A 64 -5.39 1.31 -1.91
C GLU A 64 -6.14 0.74 -0.70
N ASP A 65 -7.40 0.42 -0.89
CA ASP A 65 -8.23 -0.12 0.19
C ASP A 65 -7.64 -1.42 0.72
N TYR A 66 -7.25 -2.30 -0.18
CA TYR A 66 -6.64 -3.57 0.22
C TYR A 66 -5.29 -3.38 0.88
N LEU A 67 -4.49 -2.43 0.38
CA LEU A 67 -3.20 -2.15 0.99
C LEU A 67 -3.38 -1.68 2.43
N ARG A 68 -4.33 -0.78 2.66
CA ARG A 68 -4.58 -0.25 4.00
C ARG A 68 -5.06 -1.34 4.94
N ARG A 69 -5.95 -2.20 4.48
CA ARG A 69 -6.43 -3.32 5.28
C ARG A 69 -5.31 -4.27 5.62
N PHE A 70 -4.47 -4.57 4.64
CA PHE A 70 -3.35 -5.47 4.86
C PHE A 70 -2.42 -4.90 5.92
N ALA A 71 -2.06 -3.63 5.79
CA ALA A 71 -1.16 -2.99 6.74
C ALA A 71 -1.76 -2.98 8.14
N CYS A 72 -3.03 -2.62 8.26
CA CYS A 72 -3.69 -2.57 9.56
C CYS A 72 -3.79 -3.95 10.20
N ASP A 73 -4.09 -4.97 9.41
CA ASP A 73 -4.17 -6.34 9.93
C ASP A 73 -2.82 -6.82 10.43
N ARG A 74 -1.76 -6.52 9.71
CA ARG A 74 -0.42 -6.92 10.14
C ARG A 74 -0.01 -6.21 11.41
N ILE A 75 -0.34 -4.92 11.51
CA ILE A 75 -0.06 -4.16 12.71
C ILE A 75 -0.82 -4.74 13.90
N ASP A 76 -2.12 -5.00 13.72
CA ASP A 76 -2.94 -5.55 14.78
C ASP A 76 -2.43 -6.91 15.23
N ASN A 77 -2.07 -7.77 14.29
CA ASN A 77 -1.52 -9.08 14.62
C ASN A 77 -0.27 -8.96 15.44
N ARG A 78 0.65 -8.10 15.04
CA ARG A 78 1.89 -7.96 15.78
C ARG A 78 1.67 -7.40 17.19
N LEU A 79 0.81 -6.41 17.31
CA LEU A 79 0.57 -5.78 18.61
C LEU A 79 -0.26 -6.65 19.54
N ASN A 80 -1.12 -7.50 18.98
CA ASN A 80 -1.98 -8.36 19.79
C ASN A 80 -1.32 -9.67 20.17
N PHE A 81 -0.46 -10.20 19.31
CA PHE A 81 0.07 -11.54 19.50
C PHE A 81 1.59 -11.62 19.50
N GLY A 82 2.20 -10.52 19.19
CA GLY A 82 3.62 -10.57 19.04
C GLY A 82 4.40 -9.66 19.81
#